data_6198afb29866d73d298bdf91a9a08651
#
_entry.id   6198afb29866d73d298bdf91a9a08651
#
_cell.length_a   1.000
_cell.length_b   1.000
_cell.length_c   1.000
_cell.angle_alpha   90.00
_cell.angle_beta   90.00
_cell.angle_gamma   90.00
#
_symmetry.space_group_name_H-M   'P 1'
#
loop_
_entity.id
_entity.type
_entity.pdbx_description
1 polymer ?
#
loop_
_entity_poly.entity_id
_entity_poly.type
_entity_poly.pdbx_seq_one_letter_code
_entity_poly.pdbx_strand_id
1 'polypeptide(L)'
;MNGPRQSDGGIVPKKSPNKPQGAEGMEGRLPVKGNEQERPSLRTQSRDEGKQATLERIREAVKRNKEAKLTSLYHHVYNVEHLKAGYFGLKKKAAPGVDGETWAHYGEKLEANLADLAGRLARGAYRAQPVRRKYIPKPDGRQRPLGIPALEDKIVQSVAAHILSVIWEEEFLGFSYGFRPGRNPHQALNALTVGIEQKRVSWVLDADIRGFFDTISHEWMVKFIEHRIGDRRMVALIQKWLKAGVLEEGQWTWSEAGTPQGGLISPVLANIYLYYTFDLWAHHWRKQKAQGEVIVVRYADDCVPRRLSE
;
A
#
# COMPACT_ATOMS: atom_id res chain seq x y z
N MET A 1 16.40 -27.10 -28.70
CA MET A 1 15.75 -25.90 -29.23
C MET A 1 15.38 -25.03 -28.06
N ASN A 2 16.14 -23.93 -27.85
CA ASN A 2 15.94 -23.06 -26.69
C ASN A 2 14.81 -22.08 -27.02
N GLY A 3 13.66 -22.22 -26.36
CA GLY A 3 12.58 -21.26 -26.42
C GLY A 3 12.99 -19.90 -25.79
N PRO A 4 12.39 -18.78 -26.21
CA PRO A 4 12.76 -17.46 -25.73
C PRO A 4 12.48 -17.33 -24.25
N ARG A 5 13.50 -16.94 -23.47
CA ARG A 5 13.36 -16.60 -22.04
C ARG A 5 12.51 -15.35 -21.91
N GLN A 6 11.29 -15.46 -21.39
CA GLN A 6 10.51 -14.30 -20.97
C GLN A 6 11.25 -13.64 -19.78
N SER A 7 11.67 -12.39 -19.94
CA SER A 7 12.32 -11.64 -18.88
C SER A 7 11.29 -11.24 -17.82
N ASP A 8 11.48 -11.66 -16.58
CA ASP A 8 10.69 -11.22 -15.42
C ASP A 8 11.06 -9.81 -14.94
N GLY A 9 11.98 -9.13 -15.64
CA GLY A 9 12.29 -7.73 -15.42
C GLY A 9 11.11 -6.87 -15.85
N GLY A 10 10.64 -5.96 -14.98
CA GLY A 10 9.61 -5.01 -15.32
C GLY A 10 9.96 -4.29 -16.62
N ILE A 11 9.00 -4.22 -17.55
CA ILE A 11 9.11 -3.43 -18.78
C ILE A 11 9.06 -1.95 -18.37
N VAL A 12 10.16 -1.43 -17.88
CA VAL A 12 10.34 0.00 -17.58
C VAL A 12 11.25 0.54 -18.66
N PRO A 13 10.81 1.51 -19.47
CA PRO A 13 11.70 2.16 -20.45
C PRO A 13 12.86 2.84 -19.70
N LYS A 14 14.11 2.56 -20.09
CA LYS A 14 15.26 3.32 -19.64
C LYS A 14 15.09 4.76 -20.14
N LYS A 15 15.17 5.75 -19.26
CA LYS A 15 15.14 7.18 -19.60
C LYS A 15 16.16 7.47 -20.68
N SER A 16 15.71 7.92 -21.85
CA SER A 16 16.56 8.65 -22.79
C SER A 16 16.83 10.05 -22.25
N PRO A 17 18.06 10.55 -22.32
CA PRO A 17 18.35 11.93 -21.95
C PRO A 17 17.78 12.88 -23.01
N ASN A 18 16.72 13.63 -22.66
CA ASN A 18 16.25 14.74 -23.48
C ASN A 18 17.29 15.86 -23.46
N LYS A 19 17.90 16.15 -24.59
CA LYS A 19 18.60 17.41 -24.85
C LYS A 19 17.56 18.53 -25.00
N PRO A 20 17.75 19.69 -24.39
CA PRO A 20 16.89 20.84 -24.64
C PRO A 20 17.24 21.49 -25.98
N GLN A 21 16.29 21.56 -26.91
CA GLN A 21 16.30 22.53 -27.99
C GLN A 21 15.50 23.73 -27.56
N GLY A 22 16.10 24.92 -27.71
CA GLY A 22 15.50 26.17 -27.34
C GLY A 22 14.39 26.61 -28.31
N ALA A 23 13.45 27.35 -27.78
CA ALA A 23 12.65 28.32 -28.51
C ALA A 23 12.34 29.50 -27.56
N GLU A 24 12.67 30.67 -28.05
CA GLU A 24 12.45 32.00 -27.47
C GLU A 24 10.97 32.35 -27.41
N GLY A 25 10.61 33.17 -26.43
CA GLY A 25 9.46 34.06 -26.62
C GLY A 25 8.57 34.31 -25.41
N MET A 26 8.82 35.43 -24.75
CA MET A 26 7.92 36.42 -24.15
C MET A 26 7.09 36.14 -22.90
N GLU A 27 7.52 36.80 -21.85
CA GLU A 27 6.82 37.77 -20.95
C GLU A 27 5.65 37.29 -20.10
N GLY A 28 5.83 37.43 -18.78
CA GLY A 28 4.79 37.37 -17.76
C GLY A 28 5.36 37.08 -16.36
N ARG A 29 6.33 37.90 -15.88
CA ARG A 29 6.80 37.82 -14.49
C ARG A 29 5.77 38.42 -13.53
N LEU A 30 5.17 37.56 -12.70
CA LEU A 30 4.69 37.92 -11.38
C LEU A 30 5.63 37.34 -10.31
N PRO A 31 6.00 38.06 -9.26
CA PRO A 31 6.93 37.57 -8.26
C PRO A 31 6.26 36.54 -7.36
N VAL A 32 6.64 35.29 -7.49
CA VAL A 32 6.30 34.28 -6.52
C VAL A 32 7.22 34.50 -5.31
N LYS A 33 6.64 34.93 -4.19
CA LYS A 33 7.30 34.92 -2.87
C LYS A 33 7.87 33.53 -2.62
N GLY A 34 9.18 33.48 -2.39
CA GLY A 34 9.89 32.25 -2.06
C GLY A 34 9.27 31.58 -0.84
N ASN A 35 8.84 30.35 -1.04
CA ASN A 35 8.51 29.46 0.05
C ASN A 35 9.85 28.96 0.58
N GLU A 36 10.29 29.47 1.72
CA GLU A 36 11.38 28.90 2.47
C GLU A 36 10.99 27.45 2.82
N GLN A 37 11.54 26.49 2.11
CA GLN A 37 11.49 25.11 2.52
C GLN A 37 12.29 25.02 3.82
N GLU A 38 11.59 24.90 4.95
CA GLU A 38 12.22 24.54 6.23
C GLU A 38 13.06 23.30 6.02
N ARG A 39 14.39 23.48 6.09
CA ARG A 39 15.33 22.35 6.12
C ARG A 39 14.99 21.51 7.34
N PRO A 40 14.76 20.19 7.19
CA PRO A 40 14.49 19.32 8.34
C PRO A 40 15.61 19.49 9.36
N SER A 41 15.26 19.67 10.62
CA SER A 41 16.25 19.79 11.69
C SER A 41 17.10 18.52 11.76
N LEU A 42 18.38 18.64 12.15
CA LEU A 42 19.30 17.49 12.36
C LEU A 42 18.68 16.35 13.17
N ARG A 43 17.78 16.69 14.10
CA ARG A 43 16.99 15.73 14.91
C ARG A 43 16.00 14.92 14.10
N THR A 44 15.42 15.49 13.04
CA THR A 44 14.48 14.80 12.12
C THR A 44 15.24 13.87 11.19
N GLN A 45 16.43 14.28 10.71
CA GLN A 45 17.27 13.45 9.83
C GLN A 45 17.76 12.18 10.54
N SER A 46 18.25 12.28 11.79
CA SER A 46 18.72 11.10 12.54
C SER A 46 17.61 10.11 12.89
N ARG A 47 16.35 10.56 13.01
CA ARG A 47 15.18 9.71 13.25
C ARG A 47 14.75 8.94 12.00
N ASP A 48 14.78 9.59 10.86
CA ASP A 48 14.51 8.94 9.57
C ASP A 48 15.58 7.90 9.24
N GLU A 49 16.83 8.17 9.56
CA GLU A 49 17.95 7.22 9.40
C GLU A 49 17.75 5.95 10.23
N GLY A 50 17.31 6.07 11.49
CA GLY A 50 17.03 4.92 12.36
C GLY A 50 15.88 4.05 11.86
N LYS A 51 14.81 4.66 11.36
CA LYS A 51 13.68 3.97 10.73
C LYS A 51 14.09 3.28 9.44
N GLN A 52 14.82 3.97 8.58
CA GLN A 52 15.32 3.43 7.31
C GLN A 52 16.26 2.25 7.55
N ALA A 53 17.18 2.36 8.51
CA ALA A 53 18.07 1.26 8.88
C ALA A 53 17.30 0.02 9.39
N THR A 54 16.23 0.21 10.15
CA THR A 54 15.37 -0.89 10.61
C THR A 54 14.65 -1.57 9.46
N LEU A 55 14.03 -0.80 8.56
CA LEU A 55 13.33 -1.33 7.40
C LEU A 55 14.28 -2.03 6.44
N GLU A 56 15.51 -1.51 6.27
CA GLU A 56 16.52 -2.16 5.45
C GLU A 56 16.98 -3.51 6.03
N ARG A 57 17.16 -3.62 7.35
CA ARG A 57 17.43 -4.91 8.00
C ARG A 57 16.33 -5.94 7.77
N ILE A 58 15.06 -5.52 7.82
CA ILE A 58 13.92 -6.39 7.50
C ILE A 58 14.02 -6.83 6.02
N ARG A 59 14.27 -5.90 5.11
CA ARG A 59 14.43 -6.19 3.68
C ARG A 59 15.56 -7.17 3.41
N GLU A 60 16.73 -6.96 4.02
CA GLU A 60 17.86 -7.87 3.90
C GLU A 60 17.55 -9.28 4.43
N ALA A 61 16.82 -9.37 5.55
CA ALA A 61 16.40 -10.65 6.09
C ALA A 61 15.46 -11.39 5.13
N VAL A 62 14.51 -10.67 4.50
CA VAL A 62 13.61 -11.23 3.47
C VAL A 62 14.40 -11.71 2.25
N LYS A 63 15.35 -10.89 1.74
CA LYS A 63 16.18 -11.23 0.57
C LYS A 63 17.04 -12.46 0.82
N ARG A 64 17.59 -12.58 2.05
CA ARG A 64 18.46 -13.70 2.44
C ARG A 64 17.73 -15.05 2.42
N ASN A 65 16.49 -15.06 2.85
CA ASN A 65 15.66 -16.27 2.84
C ASN A 65 14.20 -15.95 2.53
N LYS A 66 13.83 -16.16 1.28
CA LYS A 66 12.47 -15.90 0.78
C LYS A 66 11.41 -16.86 1.33
N GLU A 67 11.80 -17.99 1.90
CA GLU A 67 10.86 -18.98 2.46
C GLU A 67 10.72 -18.86 3.98
N ALA A 68 11.64 -18.17 4.66
CA ALA A 68 11.60 -18.03 6.10
C ALA A 68 10.44 -17.15 6.56
N LYS A 69 9.77 -17.59 7.63
CA LYS A 69 8.79 -16.75 8.34
C LYS A 69 9.50 -15.78 9.27
N LEU A 70 9.10 -14.52 9.21
CA LEU A 70 9.61 -13.47 10.07
C LEU A 70 8.89 -13.50 11.41
N THR A 71 9.61 -13.80 12.50
CA THR A 71 9.03 -14.03 13.83
C THR A 71 9.16 -12.86 14.80
N SER A 72 9.94 -11.82 14.44
CA SER A 72 10.25 -10.69 15.30
C SER A 72 10.00 -9.37 14.59
N LEU A 73 8.72 -8.97 14.50
CA LEU A 73 8.28 -7.77 13.80
C LEU A 73 7.51 -6.80 14.71
N TYR A 74 6.76 -7.33 15.66
CA TYR A 74 5.80 -6.56 16.44
C TYR A 74 6.46 -5.48 17.31
N HIS A 75 7.71 -5.71 17.78
CA HIS A 75 8.44 -4.72 18.56
C HIS A 75 8.71 -3.42 17.77
N HIS A 76 8.76 -3.48 16.45
CA HIS A 76 8.86 -2.29 15.61
C HIS A 76 7.56 -1.49 15.59
N VAL A 77 6.40 -2.14 15.79
CA VAL A 77 5.09 -1.47 15.78
C VAL A 77 4.91 -0.59 17.02
N TYR A 78 5.34 -1.05 18.21
CA TYR A 78 5.23 -0.26 19.43
C TYR A 78 6.46 0.59 19.76
N ASN A 79 7.41 0.69 18.82
CA ASN A 79 8.53 1.62 18.95
C ASN A 79 8.02 3.07 18.85
N VAL A 80 8.29 3.90 19.88
CA VAL A 80 7.78 5.28 19.97
C VAL A 80 8.25 6.13 18.79
N GLU A 81 9.48 5.97 18.33
CA GLU A 81 10.01 6.74 17.19
C GLU A 81 9.32 6.35 15.88
N HIS A 82 8.98 5.06 15.69
CA HIS A 82 8.19 4.62 14.54
C HIS A 82 6.76 5.16 14.60
N LEU A 83 6.11 5.15 15.77
CA LEU A 83 4.78 5.72 15.97
C LEU A 83 4.80 7.23 15.71
N LYS A 84 5.83 7.92 16.18
CA LYS A 84 6.03 9.34 15.94
C LYS A 84 6.19 9.66 14.44
N ALA A 85 6.99 8.87 13.73
CA ALA A 85 7.10 8.98 12.28
C ALA A 85 5.77 8.68 11.58
N GLY A 86 5.00 7.70 12.08
CA GLY A 86 3.64 7.41 11.62
C GLY A 86 2.71 8.60 11.78
N TYR A 87 2.71 9.24 12.95
CA TYR A 87 1.92 10.45 13.21
C TYR A 87 2.27 11.60 12.27
N PHE A 88 3.54 11.93 12.09
CA PHE A 88 3.97 13.01 11.19
C PHE A 88 3.72 12.69 9.71
N GLY A 89 3.64 11.41 9.33
CA GLY A 89 3.26 10.97 7.99
C GLY A 89 1.77 11.15 7.67
N LEU A 90 0.92 11.42 8.66
CA LEU A 90 -0.51 11.64 8.44
C LEU A 90 -0.80 13.02 7.85
N LYS A 91 -1.86 13.11 7.06
CA LYS A 91 -2.37 14.40 6.58
C LYS A 91 -2.95 15.19 7.76
N LYS A 92 -2.39 16.37 8.06
CA LYS A 92 -2.79 17.23 9.20
C LYS A 92 -4.28 17.57 9.21
N LYS A 93 -4.92 17.72 8.05
CA LYS A 93 -6.34 18.03 7.87
C LYS A 93 -7.21 16.80 7.59
N ALA A 94 -6.70 15.58 7.87
CA ALA A 94 -7.50 14.37 7.69
C ALA A 94 -8.70 14.36 8.64
N ALA A 95 -9.84 13.86 8.15
CA ALA A 95 -11.05 13.73 8.96
C ALA A 95 -10.81 12.82 10.19
N PRO A 96 -11.32 13.17 11.38
CA PRO A 96 -11.24 12.35 12.57
C PRO A 96 -12.07 11.08 12.44
N GLY A 97 -11.71 10.04 13.21
CA GLY A 97 -12.45 8.79 13.30
C GLY A 97 -13.70 8.89 14.17
N VAL A 98 -14.06 7.76 14.80
CA VAL A 98 -15.22 7.68 15.72
C VAL A 98 -14.96 8.39 17.04
N ASP A 99 -13.70 8.51 17.42
CA ASP A 99 -13.21 9.20 18.64
C ASP A 99 -13.25 10.73 18.54
N GLY A 100 -13.48 11.27 17.33
CA GLY A 100 -13.43 12.71 17.08
C GLY A 100 -12.02 13.32 17.19
N GLU A 101 -10.97 12.50 17.47
CA GLU A 101 -9.62 12.96 17.70
C GLU A 101 -8.99 13.50 16.42
N THR A 102 -8.41 14.71 16.51
CA THR A 102 -7.77 15.38 15.40
C THR A 102 -6.25 15.31 15.51
N TRP A 103 -5.57 15.47 14.38
CA TRP A 103 -4.11 15.52 14.34
C TRP A 103 -3.56 16.63 15.25
N ALA A 104 -4.17 17.83 15.23
CA ALA A 104 -3.69 18.98 15.99
C ALA A 104 -3.87 18.76 17.51
N HIS A 105 -5.05 18.34 17.95
CA HIS A 105 -5.33 18.10 19.37
C HIS A 105 -4.47 16.99 19.97
N TYR A 106 -4.33 15.87 19.25
CA TYR A 106 -3.44 14.78 19.69
C TYR A 106 -1.98 15.25 19.81
N GLY A 107 -1.58 16.18 18.93
CA GLY A 107 -0.25 16.77 18.90
C GLY A 107 0.10 17.64 20.11
N GLU A 108 -0.89 18.18 20.84
CA GLU A 108 -0.66 19.03 22.03
C GLU A 108 0.09 18.26 23.14
N LYS A 109 -0.16 16.94 23.26
CA LYS A 109 0.50 16.06 24.23
C LYS A 109 1.17 14.87 23.55
N LEU A 110 1.77 15.09 22.39
CA LEU A 110 2.24 14.04 21.48
C LEU A 110 3.11 12.97 22.16
N GLU A 111 4.12 13.38 22.92
CA GLU A 111 5.07 12.45 23.55
C GLU A 111 4.36 11.55 24.60
N ALA A 112 3.49 12.13 25.40
CA ALA A 112 2.72 11.38 26.39
C ALA A 112 1.72 10.41 25.73
N ASN A 113 1.00 10.89 24.71
CA ASN A 113 0.03 10.08 23.97
C ASN A 113 0.71 8.91 23.25
N LEU A 114 1.86 9.15 22.61
CA LEU A 114 2.61 8.08 21.92
C LEU A 114 3.23 7.09 22.92
N ALA A 115 3.70 7.54 24.07
CA ALA A 115 4.23 6.65 25.12
C ALA A 115 3.13 5.75 25.69
N ASP A 116 1.92 6.28 25.93
CA ASP A 116 0.78 5.48 26.35
C ASP A 116 0.36 4.47 25.28
N LEU A 117 0.22 4.91 24.03
CA LEU A 117 -0.10 4.04 22.89
C LEU A 117 0.91 2.90 22.75
N ALA A 118 2.21 3.20 22.82
CA ALA A 118 3.28 2.21 22.78
C ALA A 118 3.17 1.22 23.97
N GLY A 119 2.89 1.71 25.15
CA GLY A 119 2.66 0.89 26.34
C GLY A 119 1.44 -0.04 26.19
N ARG A 120 0.32 0.45 25.66
CA ARG A 120 -0.88 -0.38 25.37
C ARG A 120 -0.60 -1.44 24.32
N LEU A 121 0.11 -1.09 23.26
CA LEU A 121 0.56 -2.05 22.24
C LEU A 121 1.47 -3.11 22.86
N ALA A 122 2.49 -2.71 23.59
CA ALA A 122 3.47 -3.62 24.21
C ALA A 122 2.80 -4.65 25.14
N ARG A 123 1.83 -4.23 25.95
CA ARG A 123 1.07 -5.10 26.87
C ARG A 123 -0.08 -5.87 26.20
N GLY A 124 -0.36 -5.65 24.88
CA GLY A 124 -1.48 -6.25 24.19
C GLY A 124 -2.85 -5.63 24.51
N ALA A 125 -2.88 -4.54 25.27
CA ALA A 125 -4.09 -3.83 25.70
C ALA A 125 -4.67 -2.89 24.61
N TYR A 126 -3.97 -2.71 23.49
CA TYR A 126 -4.47 -1.92 22.38
C TYR A 126 -5.74 -2.56 21.78
N ARG A 127 -6.74 -1.72 21.54
CA ARG A 127 -8.02 -2.11 20.92
C ARG A 127 -8.23 -1.26 19.66
N ALA A 128 -8.38 -1.92 18.52
CA ALA A 128 -8.78 -1.26 17.29
C ALA A 128 -10.21 -0.73 17.45
N GLN A 129 -10.44 0.49 16.95
CA GLN A 129 -11.77 1.09 16.98
C GLN A 129 -12.51 0.86 15.67
N PRO A 130 -13.86 0.84 15.66
CA PRO A 130 -14.61 0.76 14.43
C PRO A 130 -14.29 1.96 13.53
N VAL A 131 -14.34 1.76 12.22
CA VAL A 131 -14.18 2.87 11.29
C VAL A 131 -15.46 3.69 11.18
N ARG A 132 -15.35 5.00 11.11
CA ARG A 132 -16.49 5.88 10.86
C ARG A 132 -16.83 5.88 9.38
N ARG A 133 -18.05 5.47 9.02
CA ARG A 133 -18.53 5.46 7.63
C ARG A 133 -18.76 6.89 7.14
N LYS A 134 -18.30 7.16 5.92
CA LYS A 134 -18.59 8.39 5.17
C LYS A 134 -18.74 8.05 3.70
N TYR A 135 -19.66 8.69 3.01
CA TYR A 135 -19.89 8.47 1.59
C TYR A 135 -19.28 9.61 0.77
N ILE A 136 -18.64 9.27 -0.34
CA ILE A 136 -18.10 10.22 -1.31
C ILE A 136 -18.80 9.96 -2.66
N PRO A 137 -19.35 11.00 -3.30
CA PRO A 137 -19.99 10.84 -4.61
C PRO A 137 -18.95 10.46 -5.67
N LYS A 138 -19.31 9.51 -6.53
CA LYS A 138 -18.57 9.17 -7.73
C LYS A 138 -19.08 10.01 -8.92
N PRO A 139 -18.28 10.18 -10.00
CA PRO A 139 -18.70 10.90 -11.20
C PRO A 139 -19.95 10.31 -11.87
N ASP A 140 -20.22 9.01 -11.68
CA ASP A 140 -21.38 8.29 -12.20
C ASP A 140 -22.65 8.40 -11.33
N GLY A 141 -22.62 9.26 -10.29
CA GLY A 141 -23.73 9.46 -9.36
C GLY A 141 -23.82 8.43 -8.23
N ARG A 142 -23.07 7.32 -8.29
CA ARG A 142 -23.00 6.34 -7.19
C ARG A 142 -22.21 6.89 -6.02
N GLN A 143 -22.38 6.32 -4.85
CA GLN A 143 -21.62 6.68 -3.66
C GLN A 143 -20.54 5.64 -3.37
N ARG A 144 -19.32 6.13 -3.03
CA ARG A 144 -18.24 5.28 -2.54
C ARG A 144 -18.22 5.33 -1.01
N PRO A 145 -18.46 4.21 -0.32
CA PRO A 145 -18.32 4.15 1.13
C PRO A 145 -16.84 4.22 1.52
N LEU A 146 -16.50 5.13 2.43
CA LEU A 146 -15.17 5.20 3.05
C LEU A 146 -15.29 4.91 4.54
N GLY A 147 -14.34 4.15 5.08
CA GLY A 147 -14.17 3.95 6.50
C GLY A 147 -13.02 4.82 7.03
N ILE A 148 -13.30 5.76 7.92
CA ILE A 148 -12.30 6.65 8.52
C ILE A 148 -11.88 6.06 9.87
N PRO A 149 -10.63 5.53 10.00
CA PRO A 149 -10.15 5.00 11.27
C PRO A 149 -9.92 6.10 12.31
N ALA A 150 -9.93 5.73 13.59
CA ALA A 150 -9.47 6.58 14.68
C ALA A 150 -8.01 7.04 14.46
N LEU A 151 -7.61 8.13 15.10
CA LEU A 151 -6.27 8.69 14.85
C LEU A 151 -5.16 7.73 15.26
N GLU A 152 -5.27 7.10 16.42
CA GLU A 152 -4.29 6.11 16.87
C GLU A 152 -4.23 4.89 15.94
N ASP A 153 -5.38 4.43 15.44
CA ASP A 153 -5.42 3.36 14.45
C ASP A 153 -4.67 3.76 13.17
N LYS A 154 -4.84 5.00 12.70
CA LYS A 154 -4.07 5.51 11.55
C LYS A 154 -2.57 5.48 11.80
N ILE A 155 -2.12 5.89 13.01
CA ILE A 155 -0.69 5.88 13.38
C ILE A 155 -0.16 4.45 13.35
N VAL A 156 -0.81 3.52 14.04
CA VAL A 156 -0.36 2.12 14.14
C VAL A 156 -0.44 1.41 12.79
N GLN A 157 -1.51 1.62 12.03
CA GLN A 157 -1.67 1.10 10.67
C GLN A 157 -0.58 1.61 9.73
N SER A 158 -0.19 2.88 9.84
CA SER A 158 0.90 3.44 9.02
C SER A 158 2.22 2.71 9.27
N VAL A 159 2.57 2.47 10.54
CA VAL A 159 3.80 1.72 10.89
C VAL A 159 3.72 0.28 10.38
N ALA A 160 2.61 -0.41 10.64
CA ALA A 160 2.43 -1.78 10.19
C ALA A 160 2.45 -1.89 8.66
N ALA A 161 1.79 -0.97 7.95
CA ALA A 161 1.80 -0.93 6.48
C ALA A 161 3.21 -0.76 5.90
N HIS A 162 4.06 0.06 6.51
CA HIS A 162 5.46 0.19 6.09
C HIS A 162 6.23 -1.12 6.24
N ILE A 163 6.08 -1.81 7.39
CA ILE A 163 6.74 -3.10 7.64
C ILE A 163 6.26 -4.13 6.61
N LEU A 164 4.95 -4.26 6.40
CA LEU A 164 4.38 -5.18 5.42
C LEU A 164 4.85 -4.86 4.00
N SER A 165 4.86 -3.58 3.63
CA SER A 165 5.32 -3.15 2.29
C SER A 165 6.77 -3.56 2.03
N VAL A 166 7.66 -3.42 3.00
CA VAL A 166 9.07 -3.83 2.84
C VAL A 166 9.19 -5.34 2.62
N ILE A 167 8.37 -6.13 3.29
CA ILE A 167 8.39 -7.59 3.18
C ILE A 167 7.87 -8.03 1.81
N TRP A 168 6.67 -7.57 1.44
CA TRP A 168 6.02 -8.03 0.20
C TRP A 168 6.52 -7.35 -1.06
N GLU A 169 7.21 -6.21 -0.97
CA GLU A 169 7.84 -5.58 -2.14
C GLU A 169 8.92 -6.47 -2.76
N GLU A 170 9.54 -7.33 -1.97
CA GLU A 170 10.49 -8.35 -2.46
C GLU A 170 9.82 -9.58 -3.09
N GLU A 171 8.50 -9.72 -2.90
CA GLU A 171 7.67 -10.81 -3.45
C GLU A 171 6.87 -10.40 -4.67
N PHE A 172 6.33 -9.15 -4.66
CA PHE A 172 5.41 -8.69 -5.68
C PHE A 172 6.00 -8.72 -7.09
N LEU A 173 5.19 -9.22 -8.03
CA LEU A 173 5.59 -9.36 -9.42
C LEU A 173 5.70 -8.01 -10.15
N GLY A 174 6.50 -7.97 -11.19
CA GLY A 174 6.83 -6.76 -11.94
C GLY A 174 5.64 -6.08 -12.61
N PHE A 175 4.57 -6.81 -12.90
CA PHE A 175 3.38 -6.31 -13.57
C PHE A 175 2.30 -5.71 -12.63
N SER A 176 2.51 -5.75 -11.32
CA SER A 176 1.66 -5.12 -10.31
C SER A 176 2.18 -3.73 -9.97
N TYR A 177 1.35 -2.69 -10.07
CA TYR A 177 1.75 -1.28 -9.94
C TYR A 177 1.02 -0.53 -8.82
N GLY A 178 -0.28 -0.74 -8.63
CA GLY A 178 -1.08 0.03 -7.69
C GLY A 178 -0.64 -0.14 -6.23
N PHE A 179 -0.70 0.96 -5.46
CA PHE A 179 -0.40 1.01 -4.03
C PHE A 179 1.01 0.56 -3.61
N ARG A 180 1.95 0.51 -4.54
CA ARG A 180 3.34 0.08 -4.29
C ARG A 180 4.29 1.28 -4.23
N PRO A 181 5.26 1.29 -3.28
CA PRO A 181 6.28 2.32 -3.21
C PRO A 181 7.07 2.45 -4.52
N GLY A 182 7.29 3.69 -4.97
CA GLY A 182 8.05 3.96 -6.20
C GLY A 182 7.33 3.60 -7.51
N ARG A 183 6.08 3.11 -7.44
CA ARG A 183 5.25 2.83 -8.61
C ARG A 183 4.09 3.81 -8.73
N ASN A 184 3.66 4.09 -9.96
CA ASN A 184 2.60 5.05 -10.23
C ASN A 184 1.75 4.65 -11.45
N PRO A 185 0.59 5.30 -11.67
CA PRO A 185 -0.30 4.99 -12.80
C PRO A 185 0.36 5.18 -14.16
N HIS A 186 1.23 6.19 -14.31
CA HIS A 186 1.92 6.43 -15.58
C HIS A 186 2.86 5.29 -15.97
N GLN A 187 3.51 4.65 -14.98
CA GLN A 187 4.36 3.48 -15.26
C GLN A 187 3.51 2.29 -15.71
N ALA A 188 2.33 2.08 -15.13
CA ALA A 188 1.40 1.04 -15.57
C ALA A 188 0.91 1.31 -17.01
N LEU A 189 0.51 2.56 -17.30
CA LEU A 189 0.09 2.97 -18.64
C LEU A 189 1.24 2.83 -19.66
N ASN A 190 2.46 3.24 -19.31
CA ASN A 190 3.62 3.09 -20.19
C ASN A 190 3.90 1.61 -20.50
N ALA A 191 3.83 0.73 -19.48
CA ALA A 191 3.99 -0.71 -19.71
C ALA A 191 2.91 -1.25 -20.65
N LEU A 192 1.69 -0.73 -20.52
CA LEU A 192 0.56 -1.05 -21.38
C LEU A 192 0.81 -0.59 -22.83
N THR A 193 1.22 0.67 -23.02
CA THR A 193 1.53 1.28 -24.32
C THR A 193 2.65 0.52 -25.04
N VAL A 194 3.78 0.29 -24.35
CA VAL A 194 4.90 -0.50 -24.88
C VAL A 194 4.43 -1.90 -25.29
N GLY A 195 3.58 -2.50 -24.46
CA GLY A 195 3.00 -3.81 -24.78
C GLY A 195 2.12 -3.79 -26.03
N ILE A 196 1.35 -2.72 -26.26
CA ILE A 196 0.49 -2.60 -27.45
C ILE A 196 1.32 -2.31 -28.70
N GLU A 197 2.23 -1.34 -28.61
CA GLU A 197 2.96 -0.84 -29.78
C GLU A 197 4.05 -1.79 -30.27
N GLN A 198 4.77 -2.42 -29.33
CA GLN A 198 5.93 -3.27 -29.66
C GLN A 198 5.59 -4.74 -29.84
N LYS A 199 4.45 -5.16 -29.30
CA LYS A 199 3.98 -6.54 -29.38
C LYS A 199 2.66 -6.57 -30.14
N ARG A 200 2.55 -7.28 -31.22
CA ARG A 200 1.34 -7.41 -32.05
C ARG A 200 0.16 -7.97 -31.22
N VAL A 201 -0.45 -7.10 -30.39
CA VAL A 201 -1.56 -7.47 -29.52
C VAL A 201 -2.84 -7.59 -30.33
N SER A 202 -3.50 -8.76 -30.27
CA SER A 202 -4.77 -9.01 -30.95
C SER A 202 -5.98 -8.85 -30.04
N TRP A 203 -5.82 -9.14 -28.74
CA TRP A 203 -6.89 -9.13 -27.76
C TRP A 203 -6.50 -8.38 -26.50
N VAL A 204 -7.41 -7.57 -26.03
CA VAL A 204 -7.31 -6.83 -24.75
C VAL A 204 -8.49 -7.23 -23.90
N LEU A 205 -8.23 -7.74 -22.70
CA LEU A 205 -9.25 -7.95 -21.68
C LEU A 205 -9.04 -6.85 -20.63
N ASP A 206 -10.07 -6.05 -20.39
CA ASP A 206 -10.15 -5.12 -19.27
C ASP A 206 -11.06 -5.76 -18.22
N ALA A 207 -10.51 -5.94 -17.02
CA ALA A 207 -11.20 -6.65 -15.94
C ALA A 207 -11.08 -5.87 -14.62
N ASP A 208 -12.21 -5.60 -14.00
CA ASP A 208 -12.36 -5.00 -12.68
C ASP A 208 -12.97 -6.01 -11.70
N ILE A 209 -12.46 -6.06 -10.49
CA ILE A 209 -12.99 -6.94 -9.45
C ILE A 209 -14.11 -6.20 -8.70
N ARG A 210 -15.35 -6.57 -8.97
CA ARG A 210 -16.50 -5.94 -8.35
C ARG A 210 -16.47 -6.04 -6.84
N GLY A 211 -16.49 -4.88 -6.17
CA GLY A 211 -16.56 -4.81 -4.71
C GLY A 211 -15.37 -5.44 -3.99
N PHE A 212 -14.19 -5.41 -4.61
CA PHE A 212 -13.01 -6.14 -4.14
C PHE A 212 -12.73 -5.93 -2.65
N PHE A 213 -12.67 -4.67 -2.18
CA PHE A 213 -12.38 -4.37 -0.78
C PHE A 213 -13.44 -4.89 0.19
N ASP A 214 -14.67 -5.04 -0.25
CA ASP A 214 -15.79 -5.49 0.57
C ASP A 214 -15.90 -7.04 0.62
N THR A 215 -15.23 -7.73 -0.32
CA THR A 215 -15.31 -9.20 -0.49
C THR A 215 -14.07 -9.96 -0.03
N ILE A 216 -13.02 -9.27 0.42
CA ILE A 216 -11.79 -9.90 0.92
C ILE A 216 -12.13 -10.84 2.09
N SER A 217 -11.83 -12.14 1.96
CA SER A 217 -11.99 -13.11 3.03
C SER A 217 -10.96 -12.86 4.12
N HIS A 218 -11.42 -12.64 5.37
CA HIS A 218 -10.51 -12.47 6.52
C HIS A 218 -9.70 -13.74 6.80
N GLU A 219 -10.30 -14.92 6.62
CA GLU A 219 -9.62 -16.20 6.81
C GLU A 219 -8.45 -16.36 5.84
N TRP A 220 -8.68 -16.14 4.54
CA TRP A 220 -7.63 -16.23 3.53
C TRP A 220 -6.58 -15.13 3.68
N MET A 221 -7.00 -13.92 4.04
CA MET A 221 -6.06 -12.83 4.33
C MET A 221 -5.08 -13.22 5.42
N VAL A 222 -5.58 -13.79 6.52
CA VAL A 222 -4.74 -14.25 7.63
C VAL A 222 -3.78 -15.35 7.18
N LYS A 223 -4.26 -16.35 6.43
CA LYS A 223 -3.41 -17.42 5.89
C LYS A 223 -2.30 -16.87 4.98
N PHE A 224 -2.62 -15.89 4.12
CA PHE A 224 -1.61 -15.26 3.25
C PHE A 224 -0.56 -14.48 4.05
N ILE A 225 -0.98 -13.78 5.09
CA ILE A 225 -0.05 -13.07 5.98
C ILE A 225 0.83 -14.06 6.73
N GLU A 226 0.26 -15.13 7.28
CA GLU A 226 0.98 -16.17 8.03
C GLU A 226 1.95 -16.98 7.15
N HIS A 227 1.82 -16.91 5.83
CA HIS A 227 2.78 -17.52 4.93
C HIS A 227 4.18 -16.90 5.09
N ARG A 228 4.27 -15.58 5.35
CA ARG A 228 5.53 -14.84 5.54
C ARG A 228 5.76 -14.36 6.97
N ILE A 229 4.71 -14.16 7.76
CA ILE A 229 4.79 -13.62 9.11
C ILE A 229 4.52 -14.72 10.13
N GLY A 230 5.55 -15.09 10.90
CA GLY A 230 5.45 -15.98 12.05
C GLY A 230 5.23 -15.26 13.39
N ASP A 231 5.25 -13.92 13.40
CA ASP A 231 4.98 -13.12 14.58
C ASP A 231 3.47 -13.06 14.86
N ARG A 232 3.02 -13.92 15.82
CA ARG A 232 1.61 -14.04 16.19
C ARG A 232 0.97 -12.73 16.64
N ARG A 233 1.75 -11.83 17.27
CA ARG A 233 1.25 -10.55 17.74
C ARG A 233 0.98 -9.60 16.58
N MET A 234 1.81 -9.63 15.55
CA MET A 234 1.59 -8.88 14.31
C MET A 234 0.36 -9.38 13.58
N VAL A 235 0.18 -10.68 13.45
CA VAL A 235 -1.01 -11.30 12.85
C VAL A 235 -2.28 -10.92 13.63
N ALA A 236 -2.25 -11.06 14.97
CA ALA A 236 -3.36 -10.70 15.82
C ALA A 236 -3.74 -9.21 15.73
N LEU A 237 -2.76 -8.31 15.55
CA LEU A 237 -3.01 -6.90 15.34
C LEU A 237 -3.79 -6.64 14.04
N ILE A 238 -3.39 -7.29 12.95
CA ILE A 238 -4.10 -7.17 11.67
C ILE A 238 -5.52 -7.73 11.79
N GLN A 239 -5.70 -8.86 12.47
CA GLN A 239 -7.02 -9.42 12.73
C GLN A 239 -7.92 -8.47 13.53
N LYS A 240 -7.38 -7.71 14.49
CA LYS A 240 -8.14 -6.69 15.23
C LYS A 240 -8.71 -5.63 14.28
N TRP A 241 -7.95 -5.16 13.31
CA TRP A 241 -8.44 -4.17 12.34
C TRP A 241 -9.45 -4.75 11.36
N LEU A 242 -9.24 -5.96 10.88
CA LEU A 242 -10.21 -6.64 10.00
C LEU A 242 -11.58 -6.82 10.69
N LYS A 243 -11.56 -7.06 12.01
CA LYS A 243 -12.77 -7.30 12.83
C LYS A 243 -13.30 -6.06 13.54
N ALA A 244 -12.67 -4.89 13.40
CA ALA A 244 -13.06 -3.71 14.17
C ALA A 244 -14.48 -3.21 13.87
N GLY A 245 -15.00 -3.54 12.69
CA GLY A 245 -16.34 -3.15 12.27
C GLY A 245 -16.45 -1.72 11.78
N VAL A 246 -17.67 -1.31 11.52
CA VAL A 246 -18.03 0.00 10.97
C VAL A 246 -19.09 0.64 11.85
N LEU A 247 -18.91 1.93 12.16
CA LEU A 247 -19.92 2.77 12.77
C LEU A 247 -20.53 3.66 11.69
N GLU A 248 -21.84 3.50 11.49
CA GLU A 248 -22.65 4.26 10.54
C GLU A 248 -23.91 4.76 11.21
N GLU A 249 -24.16 6.06 11.19
CA GLU A 249 -25.37 6.69 11.80
C GLU A 249 -25.66 6.25 13.24
N GLY A 250 -24.60 6.04 14.04
CA GLY A 250 -24.71 5.59 15.43
C GLY A 250 -24.93 4.09 15.58
N GLN A 251 -25.07 3.34 14.50
CA GLN A 251 -25.17 1.87 14.52
C GLN A 251 -23.82 1.24 14.24
N TRP A 252 -23.43 0.30 15.08
CA TRP A 252 -22.21 -0.47 14.91
C TRP A 252 -22.51 -1.80 14.24
N THR A 253 -21.76 -2.11 13.16
CA THR A 253 -21.91 -3.33 12.39
C THR A 253 -20.57 -4.07 12.36
N TRP A 254 -20.61 -5.36 12.64
CA TRP A 254 -19.45 -6.24 12.48
C TRP A 254 -19.08 -6.38 11.01
N SER A 255 -17.77 -6.53 10.75
CA SER A 255 -17.27 -6.86 9.43
C SER A 255 -16.85 -8.34 9.42
N GLU A 256 -17.59 -9.18 8.73
CA GLU A 256 -17.25 -10.60 8.55
C GLU A 256 -16.29 -10.81 7.38
N ALA A 257 -16.31 -9.90 6.43
CA ALA A 257 -15.44 -9.89 5.25
C ALA A 257 -15.05 -8.44 4.91
N GLY A 258 -14.09 -8.31 4.03
CA GLY A 258 -13.62 -7.02 3.54
C GLY A 258 -12.58 -6.34 4.40
N THR A 259 -12.05 -5.27 3.85
CA THR A 259 -11.19 -4.32 4.58
C THR A 259 -11.72 -2.92 4.37
N PRO A 260 -11.78 -2.07 5.41
CA PRO A 260 -12.37 -0.74 5.28
C PRO A 260 -11.66 0.09 4.20
N GLN A 261 -12.39 0.52 3.18
CA GLN A 261 -11.87 1.49 2.21
C GLN A 261 -11.54 2.80 2.95
N GLY A 262 -10.24 3.15 3.02
CA GLY A 262 -9.76 4.35 3.72
C GLY A 262 -8.85 4.04 4.92
N GLY A 263 -8.71 2.80 5.36
CA GLY A 263 -7.66 2.39 6.28
C GLY A 263 -6.28 2.48 5.62
N LEU A 264 -5.26 2.94 6.36
CA LEU A 264 -3.91 3.08 5.82
C LEU A 264 -3.24 1.74 5.52
N ILE A 265 -3.67 0.67 6.18
CA ILE A 265 -3.16 -0.68 5.93
C ILE A 265 -3.88 -1.39 4.77
N SER A 266 -5.10 -0.97 4.43
CA SER A 266 -5.94 -1.65 3.44
C SER A 266 -5.30 -1.78 2.05
N PRO A 267 -4.56 -0.78 1.52
CA PRO A 267 -3.90 -0.90 0.23
C PRO A 267 -2.85 -2.00 0.17
N VAL A 268 -2.03 -2.15 1.21
CA VAL A 268 -1.01 -3.21 1.24
C VAL A 268 -1.65 -4.59 1.45
N LEU A 269 -2.68 -4.69 2.29
CA LEU A 269 -3.44 -5.93 2.46
C LEU A 269 -4.12 -6.36 1.15
N ALA A 270 -4.70 -5.42 0.41
CA ALA A 270 -5.27 -5.65 -0.91
C ALA A 270 -4.25 -6.23 -1.89
N ASN A 271 -3.05 -5.65 -1.93
CA ASN A 271 -1.97 -6.17 -2.78
C ASN A 271 -1.48 -7.55 -2.34
N ILE A 272 -1.38 -7.82 -1.03
CA ILE A 272 -1.03 -9.15 -0.51
C ILE A 272 -2.09 -10.17 -0.96
N TYR A 273 -3.36 -9.85 -0.81
CA TYR A 273 -4.45 -10.74 -1.22
C TYR A 273 -4.40 -11.05 -2.71
N LEU A 274 -4.28 -10.02 -3.56
CA LEU A 274 -4.21 -10.18 -5.01
C LEU A 274 -2.93 -10.90 -5.46
N TYR A 275 -1.83 -10.74 -4.75
CA TYR A 275 -0.61 -11.48 -5.04
C TYR A 275 -0.84 -12.99 -4.98
N TYR A 276 -1.47 -13.48 -3.91
CA TYR A 276 -1.72 -14.91 -3.74
C TYR A 276 -2.88 -15.43 -4.59
N THR A 277 -3.94 -14.63 -4.80
CA THR A 277 -5.14 -15.10 -5.52
C THR A 277 -5.06 -14.90 -7.03
N PHE A 278 -4.39 -13.87 -7.49
CA PHE A 278 -4.36 -13.50 -8.91
C PHE A 278 -2.94 -13.50 -9.49
N ASP A 279 -1.99 -12.77 -8.87
CA ASP A 279 -0.69 -12.53 -9.52
C ASP A 279 0.10 -13.82 -9.73
N LEU A 280 0.17 -14.70 -8.73
CA LEU A 280 0.85 -16.00 -8.85
C LEU A 280 0.18 -16.89 -9.88
N TRP A 281 -1.17 -16.94 -9.88
CA TRP A 281 -1.91 -17.67 -10.88
C TRP A 281 -1.66 -17.14 -12.29
N ALA A 282 -1.79 -15.83 -12.49
CA ALA A 282 -1.57 -15.19 -13.79
C ALA A 282 -0.14 -15.42 -14.31
N HIS A 283 0.85 -15.35 -13.42
CA HIS A 283 2.25 -15.62 -13.74
C HIS A 283 2.46 -17.08 -14.18
N HIS A 284 1.93 -18.04 -13.41
CA HIS A 284 2.01 -19.46 -13.73
C HIS A 284 1.29 -19.78 -15.05
N TRP A 285 0.05 -19.30 -15.20
CA TRP A 285 -0.76 -19.50 -16.41
C TRP A 285 -0.06 -18.93 -17.64
N ARG A 286 0.47 -17.73 -17.55
CA ARG A 286 1.20 -17.05 -18.65
C ARG A 286 2.42 -17.87 -19.11
N LYS A 287 3.14 -18.48 -18.16
CA LYS A 287 4.37 -19.24 -18.47
C LYS A 287 4.12 -20.65 -18.98
N GLN A 288 3.06 -21.30 -18.55
CA GLN A 288 2.88 -22.74 -18.77
C GLN A 288 1.69 -23.13 -19.64
N LYS A 289 0.64 -22.30 -19.68
CA LYS A 289 -0.62 -22.65 -20.33
C LYS A 289 -1.00 -21.75 -21.49
N ALA A 290 -0.57 -20.50 -21.48
CA ALA A 290 -0.90 -19.57 -22.55
C ALA A 290 -0.21 -19.96 -23.84
N GLN A 291 -0.97 -20.00 -24.93
CA GLN A 291 -0.44 -20.08 -26.27
C GLN A 291 -0.15 -18.65 -26.75
N GLY A 292 1.10 -18.38 -27.13
CA GLY A 292 1.56 -17.05 -27.50
C GLY A 292 1.98 -16.19 -26.28
N GLU A 293 2.41 -14.97 -26.56
CA GLU A 293 2.89 -14.04 -25.56
C GLU A 293 1.73 -13.33 -24.86
N VAL A 294 1.72 -13.31 -23.53
CA VAL A 294 0.68 -12.65 -22.74
C VAL A 294 1.31 -11.56 -21.87
N ILE A 295 0.78 -10.36 -21.97
CA ILE A 295 1.15 -9.21 -21.13
C ILE A 295 0.06 -9.03 -20.09
N VAL A 296 0.44 -8.87 -18.83
CA VAL A 296 -0.46 -8.55 -17.73
C VAL A 296 -0.02 -7.24 -17.12
N VAL A 297 -0.94 -6.31 -16.93
CA VAL A 297 -0.73 -5.07 -16.17
C VAL A 297 -1.84 -4.98 -15.13
N ARG A 298 -1.48 -4.90 -13.86
CA ARG A 298 -2.43 -4.74 -12.75
C ARG A 298 -2.16 -3.43 -12.00
N TYR A 299 -3.21 -2.64 -11.84
CA TYR A 299 -3.17 -1.45 -10.99
C TYR A 299 -4.26 -1.56 -9.91
N ALA A 300 -3.86 -1.94 -8.68
CA ALA A 300 -4.77 -2.32 -7.61
C ALA A 300 -5.69 -3.48 -8.03
N ASP A 301 -7.00 -3.29 -8.03
CA ASP A 301 -8.05 -4.22 -8.46
C ASP A 301 -8.31 -4.18 -9.97
N ASP A 302 -7.85 -3.16 -10.70
CA ASP A 302 -7.94 -3.09 -12.16
C ASP A 302 -6.87 -3.96 -12.82
N CYS A 303 -7.28 -4.85 -13.71
CA CYS A 303 -6.40 -5.79 -14.40
C CYS A 303 -6.60 -5.74 -15.91
N VAL A 304 -5.50 -5.61 -16.66
CA VAL A 304 -5.52 -5.64 -18.13
C VAL A 304 -4.58 -6.75 -18.63
N PRO A 305 -5.04 -8.01 -18.72
CA PRO A 305 -4.33 -9.06 -19.45
C PRO A 305 -4.52 -8.91 -20.96
N ARG A 306 -3.49 -9.29 -21.72
CA ARG A 306 -3.47 -9.21 -23.18
C ARG A 306 -2.86 -10.44 -23.78
N ARG A 307 -3.45 -10.92 -24.91
CA ARG A 307 -2.93 -12.03 -25.70
C ARG A 307 -2.45 -11.53 -27.06
N LEU A 308 -1.34 -12.09 -27.51
CA LEU A 308 -0.85 -11.92 -28.87
C LEU A 308 -1.52 -12.96 -29.79
N SER A 309 -1.78 -12.59 -31.04
CA SER A 309 -2.07 -13.58 -32.11
C SER A 309 -0.80 -14.33 -32.46
N GLU A 310 -0.95 -15.57 -32.80
CA GLU A 310 0.05 -16.33 -33.55
C GLU A 310 0.37 -15.67 -34.88
#